data_f6a5b384813a21ca2402937ad015c524
#
_entry.id   f6a5b384813a21ca2402937ad015c524
#
_cell.length_a   1.000
_cell.length_b   1.000
_cell.length_c   1.000
_cell.angle_alpha   90.00
_cell.angle_beta   90.00
_cell.angle_gamma   90.00
#
_symmetry.space_group_name_H-M   'P 1'
#
loop_
_entity.id
_entity.type
_entity.pdbx_description
1 polymer ?
#
loop_
_entity_poly.entity_id
_entity_poly.type
_entity_poly.pdbx_seq_one_letter_code
_entity_poly.pdbx_strand_id
1 'polypeptide(L)'
;MKKLLLSILFSSAALGLQAQTYCTPSYTTGCNVGDDIDDVYIGSFQDTGTGCTSSFYNVQTSDTVFIQQTAPTAISFTSNYFTQYFAVWIDFNDDGDFDDSGEHLWSSPTNAWSTTTGSITIPSTVSLGSYRLRVRSNYSAAITAAQSCSSFTYGEVHDYTTTITAPPACPAPVFASLNASDTTATLSWTSADTLFTVDYGIAGSSNVPTSVSVADTFVTVSGLSPNTTYEFFIETNCSAAGNGYSQTVGPYMVKTLCTALSTPVYEGFDNDSTGGLSNQNATSCWYYLEEQGAAGYGYIDDATCSVSARSGTNYYYLYNSFDADYEALVSPAIIGLDSGTKQMEFYAANTSWSGGNALYIGTVSNTSSLSSLDIMDTVFVPNGGNWNQFTIYFDASTGYNMTDDHIAIVSSDSTTYSAVFIEDITITNAPDCLPPSAISVGTVLQDSAQISYTSSGIQTYL
;
A
#
# COMPACT_ATOMS: atom_id res chain seq x y z
N MET A 1 -41.63 -45.03 -67.91
CA MET A 1 -41.00 -44.10 -66.95
C MET A 1 -40.84 -44.81 -65.60
N LYS A 2 -39.67 -45.40 -65.34
CA LYS A 2 -39.37 -46.11 -64.08
C LYS A 2 -38.85 -45.09 -63.06
N LYS A 3 -39.59 -44.92 -61.95
CA LYS A 3 -39.13 -44.16 -60.80
C LYS A 3 -38.15 -45.01 -59.97
N LEU A 4 -36.92 -44.60 -59.88
CA LEU A 4 -35.90 -45.18 -59.04
C LEU A 4 -36.04 -44.53 -57.63
N LEU A 5 -36.46 -45.32 -56.62
CA LEU A 5 -36.38 -44.89 -55.20
C LEU A 5 -35.00 -45.17 -54.70
N LEU A 6 -34.29 -44.05 -54.31
CA LEU A 6 -33.03 -44.13 -53.65
C LEU A 6 -33.29 -44.17 -52.13
N SER A 7 -33.13 -45.33 -51.52
CA SER A 7 -33.14 -45.46 -50.04
C SER A 7 -31.83 -45.02 -49.47
N ILE A 8 -31.81 -43.88 -48.72
CA ILE A 8 -30.68 -43.44 -47.91
C ILE A 8 -30.77 -44.14 -46.54
N LEU A 9 -29.91 -45.11 -46.29
CA LEU A 9 -29.70 -45.67 -44.96
C LEU A 9 -28.96 -44.64 -44.12
N PHE A 10 -29.62 -44.03 -43.13
CA PHE A 10 -29.01 -43.38 -42.05
C PHE A 10 -28.44 -44.43 -41.08
N SER A 11 -27.13 -44.63 -41.11
CA SER A 11 -26.41 -45.34 -40.05
C SER A 11 -26.32 -44.41 -38.84
N SER A 12 -27.13 -44.58 -37.83
CA SER A 12 -26.99 -43.97 -36.53
C SER A 12 -25.82 -44.65 -35.83
N ALA A 13 -24.62 -44.04 -35.90
CA ALA A 13 -23.54 -44.34 -34.97
C ALA A 13 -24.03 -43.88 -33.60
N ALA A 14 -24.43 -44.80 -32.75
CA ALA A 14 -24.58 -44.55 -31.34
C ALA A 14 -23.16 -44.34 -30.79
N LEU A 15 -22.76 -43.06 -30.58
CA LEU A 15 -21.63 -42.71 -29.73
C LEU A 15 -22.01 -43.18 -28.32
N GLY A 16 -21.51 -44.36 -27.94
CA GLY A 16 -21.59 -44.81 -26.57
C GLY A 16 -20.82 -43.83 -25.71
N LEU A 17 -21.51 -43.08 -24.86
CA LEU A 17 -20.91 -42.40 -23.74
C LEU A 17 -20.31 -43.48 -22.82
N GLN A 18 -19.05 -43.80 -23.01
CA GLN A 18 -18.27 -44.55 -22.03
C GLN A 18 -18.11 -43.64 -20.82
N ALA A 19 -18.62 -44.04 -19.67
CA ALA A 19 -18.30 -43.36 -18.43
C ALA A 19 -16.79 -43.50 -18.21
N GLN A 20 -16.08 -42.37 -18.29
CA GLN A 20 -14.65 -42.31 -18.01
C GLN A 20 -14.39 -42.75 -16.59
N THR A 21 -13.45 -43.66 -16.39
CA THR A 21 -13.00 -44.12 -15.09
C THR A 21 -11.61 -43.55 -14.79
N TYR A 22 -11.60 -42.45 -14.06
CA TYR A 22 -10.33 -41.89 -13.54
C TYR A 22 -9.68 -42.84 -12.55
N CYS A 23 -8.38 -42.87 -12.52
CA CYS A 23 -7.64 -43.57 -11.51
C CYS A 23 -7.99 -43.05 -10.10
N THR A 24 -8.09 -43.97 -9.15
CA THR A 24 -8.27 -43.69 -7.73
C THR A 24 -6.90 -43.79 -7.05
N PRO A 25 -6.23 -42.67 -6.74
CA PRO A 25 -4.97 -42.72 -5.99
C PRO A 25 -5.16 -43.35 -4.63
N SER A 26 -4.16 -44.10 -4.17
CA SER A 26 -4.23 -44.78 -2.88
C SER A 26 -3.28 -44.15 -1.86
N TYR A 27 -3.69 -44.19 -0.60
CA TYR A 27 -2.91 -43.70 0.53
C TYR A 27 -2.83 -44.78 1.60
N THR A 28 -1.67 -44.92 2.24
CA THR A 28 -1.49 -45.91 3.32
C THR A 28 -2.09 -45.42 4.63
N THR A 29 -1.87 -44.17 4.98
CA THR A 29 -2.40 -43.50 6.18
C THR A 29 -3.46 -42.46 5.81
N GLY A 30 -3.29 -41.81 4.64
CA GLY A 30 -4.17 -40.77 4.12
C GLY A 30 -4.16 -39.53 4.98
N CYS A 31 -5.33 -38.90 5.12
CA CYS A 31 -5.53 -37.67 5.85
C CYS A 31 -5.93 -37.86 7.33
N ASN A 32 -5.90 -39.07 7.87
CA ASN A 32 -6.38 -39.39 9.23
C ASN A 32 -5.67 -38.65 10.38
N VAL A 33 -4.53 -38.07 10.12
CA VAL A 33 -3.72 -37.33 11.11
C VAL A 33 -3.65 -35.83 10.80
N GLY A 34 -4.55 -35.32 9.98
CA GLY A 34 -4.65 -33.91 9.59
C GLY A 34 -3.93 -33.54 8.28
N ASP A 35 -3.53 -34.55 7.49
CA ASP A 35 -2.92 -34.37 6.17
C ASP A 35 -3.97 -34.24 5.06
N ASP A 36 -5.06 -33.56 5.36
CA ASP A 36 -6.22 -33.38 4.48
C ASP A 36 -6.06 -32.19 3.51
N ILE A 37 -7.04 -32.06 2.63
CA ILE A 37 -7.33 -30.86 1.88
C ILE A 37 -8.56 -30.22 2.53
N ASP A 38 -8.37 -29.24 3.41
CA ASP A 38 -9.48 -28.67 4.20
C ASP A 38 -10.23 -27.57 3.44
N ASP A 39 -9.48 -26.65 2.82
CA ASP A 39 -10.06 -25.62 1.95
C ASP A 39 -9.43 -25.62 0.56
N VAL A 40 -10.25 -25.40 -0.43
CA VAL A 40 -9.87 -25.21 -1.83
C VAL A 40 -10.47 -23.92 -2.35
N TYR A 41 -9.62 -23.00 -2.81
CA TYR A 41 -10.00 -21.79 -3.51
C TYR A 41 -9.39 -21.80 -4.92
N ILE A 42 -10.21 -21.67 -5.95
CA ILE A 42 -9.78 -21.58 -7.35
C ILE A 42 -10.59 -20.45 -8.02
N GLY A 43 -9.98 -19.28 -8.19
CA GLY A 43 -10.68 -18.09 -8.63
C GLY A 43 -11.77 -17.68 -7.64
N SER A 44 -13.03 -17.68 -8.09
CA SER A 44 -14.21 -17.42 -7.24
C SER A 44 -14.82 -18.67 -6.61
N PHE A 45 -14.34 -19.85 -6.99
CA PHE A 45 -14.80 -21.12 -6.41
C PHE A 45 -14.22 -21.32 -5.02
N GLN A 46 -15.07 -21.85 -4.11
CA GLN A 46 -14.68 -22.15 -2.72
C GLN A 46 -15.31 -23.48 -2.30
N ASP A 47 -14.48 -24.38 -1.78
CA ASP A 47 -14.91 -25.60 -1.10
C ASP A 47 -14.14 -25.63 0.22
N THR A 48 -14.83 -25.43 1.35
CA THR A 48 -14.20 -25.14 2.64
C THR A 48 -14.68 -26.06 3.76
N GLY A 49 -13.77 -26.39 4.67
CA GLY A 49 -14.07 -27.25 5.81
C GLY A 49 -14.41 -28.67 5.39
N THR A 50 -13.82 -29.17 4.31
CA THR A 50 -14.12 -30.51 3.78
C THR A 50 -13.61 -31.61 4.69
N GLY A 51 -12.51 -31.32 5.41
CA GLY A 51 -11.86 -32.28 6.30
C GLY A 51 -11.43 -33.56 5.61
N CYS A 52 -10.97 -34.52 6.38
CA CYS A 52 -10.50 -35.81 5.86
C CYS A 52 -11.66 -36.73 5.43
N THR A 53 -11.68 -37.12 4.17
CA THR A 53 -12.65 -38.11 3.68
C THR A 53 -12.23 -39.55 4.01
N SER A 54 -13.21 -40.41 4.29
CA SER A 54 -12.95 -41.79 4.73
C SER A 54 -12.25 -42.66 3.68
N SER A 55 -12.32 -42.29 2.41
CA SER A 55 -11.64 -42.95 1.28
C SER A 55 -10.33 -42.27 0.87
N PHE A 56 -9.98 -41.12 1.47
CA PHE A 56 -8.87 -40.25 1.05
C PHE A 56 -8.99 -39.76 -0.40
N TYR A 57 -10.21 -39.87 -0.96
CA TYR A 57 -10.54 -39.47 -2.31
C TYR A 57 -11.96 -38.88 -2.31
N ASN A 58 -12.05 -37.59 -2.51
CA ASN A 58 -13.29 -36.84 -2.54
C ASN A 58 -13.64 -36.50 -4.00
N VAL A 59 -14.82 -36.78 -4.43
CA VAL A 59 -15.31 -36.46 -5.80
C VAL A 59 -16.47 -35.48 -5.69
N GLN A 60 -16.19 -34.22 -5.95
CA GLN A 60 -17.10 -33.09 -5.89
C GLN A 60 -17.51 -32.65 -7.31
N THR A 61 -18.40 -33.41 -7.93
CA THR A 61 -18.86 -33.11 -9.31
C THR A 61 -20.14 -32.32 -9.36
N SER A 62 -20.78 -32.03 -8.22
CA SER A 62 -21.99 -31.21 -8.14
C SER A 62 -21.70 -29.73 -8.32
N ASP A 63 -20.51 -29.29 -7.89
CA ASP A 63 -20.09 -27.91 -7.98
C ASP A 63 -19.07 -27.74 -9.10
N THR A 64 -19.20 -26.65 -9.86
CA THR A 64 -18.37 -26.40 -11.04
C THR A 64 -17.38 -25.27 -10.77
N VAL A 65 -16.10 -25.53 -11.01
CA VAL A 65 -15.02 -24.54 -11.00
C VAL A 65 -15.00 -23.86 -12.37
N PHE A 66 -15.23 -22.55 -12.43
CA PHE A 66 -15.14 -21.79 -13.68
C PHE A 66 -13.76 -21.16 -13.81
N ILE A 67 -13.05 -21.47 -14.90
CA ILE A 67 -11.71 -20.95 -15.18
C ILE A 67 -11.71 -20.30 -16.56
N GLN A 68 -11.25 -19.06 -16.63
CA GLN A 68 -11.06 -18.40 -17.93
C GLN A 68 -9.79 -18.87 -18.61
N GLN A 69 -9.89 -19.11 -19.91
CA GLN A 69 -8.73 -19.35 -20.76
C GLN A 69 -7.83 -18.11 -20.82
N THR A 70 -6.52 -18.29 -20.84
CA THR A 70 -5.47 -17.26 -20.97
C THR A 70 -5.32 -16.27 -19.80
N ALA A 71 -6.25 -16.23 -18.86
CA ALA A 71 -6.16 -15.40 -17.69
C ALA A 71 -5.53 -16.18 -16.51
N PRO A 72 -4.63 -15.57 -15.72
CA PRO A 72 -4.16 -16.19 -14.49
C PRO A 72 -5.31 -16.34 -13.49
N THR A 73 -5.51 -17.55 -13.01
CA THR A 73 -6.51 -17.86 -11.96
C THR A 73 -5.77 -18.14 -10.67
N ALA A 74 -6.01 -17.33 -9.64
CA ALA A 74 -5.42 -17.53 -8.32
C ALA A 74 -5.95 -18.82 -7.69
N ILE A 75 -5.06 -19.56 -7.02
CA ILE A 75 -5.38 -20.78 -6.27
C ILE A 75 -4.84 -20.66 -4.85
N SER A 76 -5.58 -21.26 -3.90
CA SER A 76 -5.17 -21.36 -2.51
C SER A 76 -5.71 -22.65 -1.91
N PHE A 77 -4.86 -23.35 -1.17
CA PHE A 77 -5.19 -24.60 -0.50
C PHE A 77 -4.78 -24.54 0.95
N THR A 78 -5.61 -25.08 1.84
CA THR A 78 -5.29 -25.26 3.26
C THR A 78 -5.35 -26.71 3.66
N SER A 79 -4.65 -27.04 4.73
CA SER A 79 -4.65 -28.34 5.39
C SER A 79 -4.61 -28.13 6.90
N ASN A 80 -5.14 -29.05 7.68
CA ASN A 80 -5.07 -29.00 9.14
C ASN A 80 -3.70 -29.34 9.70
N TYR A 81 -2.77 -29.89 8.88
CA TYR A 81 -1.40 -30.20 9.28
C TYR A 81 -0.36 -29.32 8.58
N PHE A 82 0.76 -29.05 9.27
CA PHE A 82 1.68 -27.92 8.99
C PHE A 82 2.37 -27.92 7.64
N THR A 83 2.68 -29.02 7.04
CA THR A 83 3.62 -29.08 5.91
C THR A 83 3.08 -29.92 4.78
N GLN A 84 2.18 -29.33 4.00
CA GLN A 84 1.63 -30.00 2.84
C GLN A 84 2.18 -29.41 1.55
N TYR A 85 2.45 -30.31 0.60
CA TYR A 85 2.61 -29.98 -0.80
C TYR A 85 1.30 -30.22 -1.50
N PHE A 86 0.96 -29.34 -2.45
CA PHE A 86 -0.24 -29.46 -3.28
C PHE A 86 0.14 -29.47 -4.76
N ALA A 87 -0.69 -30.12 -5.58
CA ALA A 87 -0.58 -30.04 -7.03
C ALA A 87 -1.94 -30.11 -7.71
N VAL A 88 -2.03 -29.52 -8.90
CA VAL A 88 -3.27 -29.35 -9.68
C VAL A 88 -3.08 -29.86 -11.10
N TRP A 89 -4.05 -30.64 -11.57
CA TRP A 89 -4.16 -31.15 -12.95
C TRP A 89 -5.56 -30.87 -13.50
N ILE A 90 -5.65 -30.79 -14.83
CA ILE A 90 -6.91 -30.84 -15.56
C ILE A 90 -6.72 -31.77 -16.75
N ASP A 91 -7.60 -32.75 -16.90
CA ASP A 91 -7.68 -33.61 -18.07
C ASP A 91 -8.29 -32.83 -19.24
N PHE A 92 -7.45 -32.32 -20.13
CA PHE A 92 -7.86 -31.43 -21.22
C PHE A 92 -8.31 -32.15 -22.49
N ASN A 93 -7.95 -33.36 -22.65
CA ASN A 93 -8.36 -34.17 -23.81
C ASN A 93 -9.55 -35.09 -23.50
N ASP A 94 -9.95 -35.15 -22.21
CA ASP A 94 -11.06 -35.92 -21.68
C ASP A 94 -10.94 -37.42 -22.00
N ASP A 95 -9.69 -37.96 -21.83
CA ASP A 95 -9.43 -39.39 -22.06
C ASP A 95 -9.43 -40.22 -20.75
N GLY A 96 -9.55 -39.59 -19.60
CA GLY A 96 -9.75 -40.23 -18.29
C GLY A 96 -8.48 -40.39 -17.48
N ASP A 97 -7.39 -39.74 -17.87
CA ASP A 97 -6.19 -39.67 -17.06
C ASP A 97 -5.67 -38.21 -16.92
N PHE A 98 -4.45 -37.99 -16.46
CA PHE A 98 -3.82 -36.70 -16.27
C PHE A 98 -2.34 -36.77 -16.65
N ASP A 99 -1.99 -37.70 -17.54
CA ASP A 99 -0.59 -38.00 -17.85
C ASP A 99 -0.09 -37.26 -19.09
N ASP A 100 -0.96 -36.55 -19.77
CA ASP A 100 -0.65 -35.84 -20.99
C ASP A 100 0.07 -34.51 -20.77
N SER A 101 0.80 -34.11 -21.81
CA SER A 101 1.59 -32.88 -21.76
C SER A 101 0.70 -31.64 -21.66
N GLY A 102 0.84 -30.89 -20.57
CA GLY A 102 0.11 -29.65 -20.31
C GLY A 102 -1.07 -29.80 -19.35
N GLU A 103 -1.39 -31.01 -18.92
CA GLU A 103 -2.48 -31.25 -17.97
C GLU A 103 -2.05 -31.00 -16.52
N HIS A 104 -0.79 -31.18 -16.18
CA HIS A 104 -0.23 -30.70 -14.93
C HIS A 104 -0.04 -29.19 -14.99
N LEU A 105 -0.78 -28.47 -14.18
CA LEU A 105 -0.80 -27.02 -14.21
C LEU A 105 0.08 -26.36 -13.15
N TRP A 106 0.18 -27.00 -11.97
CA TRP A 106 0.90 -26.38 -10.85
C TRP A 106 1.25 -27.42 -9.78
N SER A 107 2.41 -27.20 -9.14
CA SER A 107 2.78 -27.83 -7.87
C SER A 107 3.38 -26.77 -6.95
N SER A 108 3.10 -26.88 -5.65
CA SER A 108 3.67 -25.99 -4.66
C SER A 108 5.21 -26.10 -4.65
N PRO A 109 5.94 -24.96 -4.72
CA PRO A 109 7.40 -24.97 -4.75
C PRO A 109 8.02 -25.36 -3.40
N THR A 110 7.29 -25.14 -2.33
CA THR A 110 7.66 -25.45 -0.94
C THR A 110 6.46 -26.00 -0.19
N ASN A 111 6.69 -26.72 0.89
CA ASN A 111 5.65 -27.01 1.85
C ASN A 111 5.34 -25.72 2.64
N ALA A 112 4.09 -25.34 2.72
CA ALA A 112 3.67 -24.20 3.50
C ALA A 112 3.02 -24.63 4.80
N TRP A 113 3.16 -23.78 5.80
CA TRP A 113 2.45 -23.90 7.06
C TRP A 113 1.00 -23.43 6.85
N SER A 114 0.08 -24.35 6.96
CA SER A 114 -1.38 -24.17 6.84
C SER A 114 -1.94 -23.77 5.47
N THR A 115 -1.44 -22.74 4.80
CA THR A 115 -1.98 -22.25 3.53
C THR A 115 -0.92 -22.17 2.45
N THR A 116 -1.23 -22.69 1.27
CA THR A 116 -0.37 -22.62 0.09
C THR A 116 -1.10 -21.88 -1.03
N THR A 117 -0.45 -20.90 -1.63
CA THR A 117 -1.02 -20.09 -2.71
C THR A 117 -0.24 -20.23 -4.02
N GLY A 118 -0.92 -20.03 -5.13
CA GLY A 118 -0.32 -20.06 -6.45
C GLY A 118 -1.22 -19.49 -7.52
N SER A 119 -0.90 -19.76 -8.77
CA SER A 119 -1.71 -19.38 -9.92
C SER A 119 -1.60 -20.42 -11.02
N ILE A 120 -2.71 -20.67 -11.70
CA ILE A 120 -2.79 -21.52 -12.90
C ILE A 120 -3.27 -20.69 -14.08
N THR A 121 -2.83 -21.05 -15.28
CA THR A 121 -3.28 -20.40 -16.52
C THR A 121 -3.60 -21.45 -17.56
N ILE A 122 -4.80 -21.41 -18.11
CA ILE A 122 -5.24 -22.35 -19.15
C ILE A 122 -4.76 -21.86 -20.52
N PRO A 123 -4.02 -22.66 -21.29
CA PRO A 123 -3.54 -22.28 -22.62
C PRO A 123 -4.69 -21.99 -23.60
N SER A 124 -4.49 -21.06 -24.54
CA SER A 124 -5.47 -20.77 -25.60
C SER A 124 -5.74 -21.93 -26.56
N THR A 125 -4.92 -22.97 -26.53
CA THR A 125 -5.07 -24.19 -27.33
C THR A 125 -6.05 -25.18 -26.75
N VAL A 126 -6.44 -25.04 -25.48
CA VAL A 126 -7.42 -25.91 -24.83
C VAL A 126 -8.81 -25.53 -25.34
N SER A 127 -9.64 -26.51 -25.68
CA SER A 127 -11.02 -26.25 -26.09
C SER A 127 -11.86 -25.72 -24.93
N LEU A 128 -12.87 -24.91 -25.23
CA LEU A 128 -13.87 -24.53 -24.25
C LEU A 128 -14.77 -25.70 -23.93
N GLY A 129 -15.09 -25.92 -22.67
CA GLY A 129 -15.91 -27.05 -22.25
C GLY A 129 -15.70 -27.45 -20.80
N SER A 130 -16.29 -28.57 -20.43
CA SER A 130 -16.19 -29.14 -19.09
C SER A 130 -15.15 -30.25 -19.04
N TYR A 131 -14.38 -30.28 -17.99
CA TYR A 131 -13.23 -31.17 -17.77
C TYR A 131 -13.20 -31.64 -16.32
N ARG A 132 -12.37 -32.65 -16.05
CA ARG A 132 -12.02 -33.07 -14.69
C ARG A 132 -10.82 -32.28 -14.20
N LEU A 133 -10.95 -31.66 -13.02
CA LEU A 133 -9.85 -31.04 -12.29
C LEU A 133 -9.52 -31.91 -11.07
N ARG A 134 -8.23 -32.12 -10.82
CA ARG A 134 -7.73 -32.87 -9.67
C ARG A 134 -6.83 -31.98 -8.83
N VAL A 135 -7.04 -31.98 -7.50
CA VAL A 135 -6.14 -31.43 -6.49
C VAL A 135 -5.62 -32.57 -5.63
N ARG A 136 -4.31 -32.59 -5.36
CA ARG A 136 -3.71 -33.57 -4.45
C ARG A 136 -2.89 -32.88 -3.38
N SER A 137 -2.91 -33.48 -2.17
CA SER A 137 -1.95 -33.14 -1.11
C SER A 137 -0.98 -34.29 -0.83
N ASN A 138 0.21 -33.96 -0.32
CA ASN A 138 1.21 -34.90 0.18
C ASN A 138 2.08 -34.22 1.26
N TYR A 139 2.23 -34.87 2.40
CA TYR A 139 3.03 -34.37 3.52
C TYR A 139 4.54 -34.38 3.27
N SER A 140 5.07 -35.48 2.73
CA SER A 140 6.50 -35.79 2.87
C SER A 140 7.38 -35.24 1.75
N ALA A 141 6.84 -34.94 0.57
CA ALA A 141 7.61 -34.53 -0.59
C ALA A 141 6.74 -33.77 -1.60
N ALA A 142 7.41 -32.90 -2.38
CA ALA A 142 6.79 -32.19 -3.49
C ALA A 142 6.18 -33.21 -4.50
N ILE A 143 5.04 -32.84 -5.04
CA ILE A 143 4.29 -33.66 -6.00
C ILE A 143 4.74 -33.24 -7.41
N THR A 144 5.11 -34.23 -8.22
CA THR A 144 5.52 -34.01 -9.62
C THR A 144 4.38 -34.25 -10.62
N ALA A 145 4.55 -33.80 -11.85
CA ALA A 145 3.56 -33.95 -12.92
C ALA A 145 3.10 -35.42 -13.12
N ALA A 146 4.02 -36.40 -13.05
CA ALA A 146 3.74 -37.82 -13.25
C ALA A 146 3.06 -38.51 -12.03
N GLN A 147 2.66 -37.75 -11.01
CA GLN A 147 2.12 -38.32 -9.78
C GLN A 147 0.63 -38.03 -9.59
N SER A 148 -0.09 -37.78 -10.68
CA SER A 148 -1.54 -37.63 -10.67
C SER A 148 -2.27 -38.80 -10.04
N CYS A 149 -1.75 -40.03 -10.21
CA CYS A 149 -2.34 -41.30 -9.80
C CYS A 149 -1.46 -42.14 -8.85
N SER A 150 -0.28 -41.65 -8.46
CA SER A 150 0.67 -42.38 -7.61
C SER A 150 0.11 -42.60 -6.21
N SER A 151 0.57 -43.69 -5.56
CA SER A 151 0.27 -43.96 -4.15
C SER A 151 1.19 -43.14 -3.23
N PHE A 152 0.62 -42.54 -2.18
CA PHE A 152 1.35 -41.85 -1.13
C PHE A 152 1.09 -42.45 0.25
N THR A 153 1.89 -42.07 1.24
CA THR A 153 1.62 -42.46 2.63
C THR A 153 0.57 -41.57 3.23
N TYR A 154 0.71 -40.25 3.07
CA TYR A 154 -0.11 -39.21 3.65
C TYR A 154 -0.71 -38.32 2.55
N GLY A 155 -1.82 -37.68 2.86
CA GLY A 155 -2.48 -36.74 1.96
C GLY A 155 -3.86 -37.21 1.52
N GLU A 156 -4.44 -36.47 0.59
CA GLU A 156 -5.80 -36.66 0.07
C GLU A 156 -5.89 -36.21 -1.40
N VAL A 157 -6.96 -36.62 -2.08
CA VAL A 157 -7.31 -36.20 -3.46
C VAL A 157 -8.71 -35.63 -3.48
N HIS A 158 -8.87 -34.47 -4.13
CA HIS A 158 -10.17 -33.92 -4.48
C HIS A 158 -10.28 -33.79 -6.00
N ASP A 159 -11.34 -34.33 -6.57
CA ASP A 159 -11.69 -34.18 -7.97
C ASP A 159 -12.95 -33.33 -8.12
N TYR A 160 -12.86 -32.31 -8.99
CA TYR A 160 -13.94 -31.38 -9.30
C TYR A 160 -14.35 -31.42 -10.77
N THR A 161 -15.55 -30.98 -11.08
CA THR A 161 -15.88 -30.56 -12.45
C THR A 161 -15.38 -29.16 -12.67
N THR A 162 -14.60 -28.91 -13.74
CA THR A 162 -14.22 -27.54 -14.13
C THR A 162 -14.80 -27.22 -15.51
N THR A 163 -15.18 -25.96 -15.72
CA THR A 163 -15.61 -25.45 -17.02
C THR A 163 -14.65 -24.33 -17.47
N ILE A 164 -13.97 -24.59 -18.59
CA ILE A 164 -13.12 -23.61 -19.24
C ILE A 164 -13.98 -22.70 -20.10
N THR A 165 -13.92 -21.40 -19.79
CA THR A 165 -14.68 -20.36 -20.48
C THR A 165 -13.78 -19.49 -21.35
N ALA A 166 -14.33 -18.90 -22.41
CA ALA A 166 -13.60 -17.92 -23.20
C ALA A 166 -13.24 -16.70 -22.35
N PRO A 167 -12.12 -16.03 -22.63
CA PRO A 167 -11.88 -14.70 -22.12
C PRO A 167 -13.05 -13.79 -22.46
N PRO A 168 -13.38 -12.80 -21.62
CA PRO A 168 -14.41 -11.83 -21.95
C PRO A 168 -14.06 -11.14 -23.27
N ALA A 169 -15.06 -10.92 -24.12
CA ALA A 169 -14.88 -10.23 -25.40
C ALA A 169 -14.44 -8.76 -25.23
N CYS A 170 -14.62 -8.23 -24.02
CA CYS A 170 -14.13 -6.93 -23.59
C CYS A 170 -13.49 -7.10 -22.19
N PRO A 171 -12.18 -7.36 -22.12
CA PRO A 171 -11.51 -7.56 -20.84
C PRO A 171 -11.35 -6.24 -20.09
N ALA A 172 -11.51 -6.30 -18.77
CA ALA A 172 -11.23 -5.14 -17.91
C ALA A 172 -9.74 -4.81 -17.90
N PRO A 173 -9.37 -3.53 -17.76
CA PRO A 173 -7.97 -3.13 -17.63
C PRO A 173 -7.40 -3.57 -16.27
N VAL A 174 -6.09 -3.78 -16.21
CA VAL A 174 -5.38 -4.17 -14.98
C VAL A 174 -4.66 -2.95 -14.41
N PHE A 175 -4.99 -2.58 -13.19
CA PHE A 175 -4.37 -1.46 -12.48
C PHE A 175 -2.84 -1.59 -12.42
N ALA A 176 -2.13 -0.49 -12.63
CA ALA A 176 -0.68 -0.41 -12.51
C ALA A 176 -0.24 0.59 -11.43
N SER A 177 -0.69 1.85 -11.51
CA SER A 177 -0.33 2.87 -10.51
C SER A 177 -1.33 4.02 -10.47
N LEU A 178 -1.38 4.70 -9.30
CA LEU A 178 -2.11 5.95 -9.11
C LEU A 178 -1.28 6.87 -8.23
N ASN A 179 -0.90 8.04 -8.77
CA ASN A 179 -0.09 9.04 -8.08
C ASN A 179 -0.76 10.40 -8.18
N ALA A 180 -0.56 11.27 -7.19
CA ALA A 180 -1.13 12.60 -7.20
C ALA A 180 -0.09 13.68 -6.88
N SER A 181 -0.30 14.88 -7.44
CA SER A 181 0.26 16.15 -6.97
C SER A 181 -0.77 16.86 -6.08
N ASP A 182 -0.61 18.17 -5.89
CA ASP A 182 -1.59 19.01 -5.20
C ASP A 182 -2.90 19.20 -5.99
N THR A 183 -2.82 19.27 -7.29
CA THR A 183 -3.96 19.57 -8.18
C THR A 183 -4.15 18.60 -9.33
N THR A 184 -3.35 17.53 -9.39
CA THR A 184 -3.44 16.52 -10.44
C THR A 184 -3.37 15.11 -9.86
N ALA A 185 -3.93 14.13 -10.58
CA ALA A 185 -3.72 12.71 -10.32
C ALA A 185 -3.47 11.98 -11.63
N THR A 186 -2.51 11.06 -11.64
CA THR A 186 -2.19 10.23 -12.80
C THR A 186 -2.47 8.78 -12.47
N LEU A 187 -3.47 8.21 -13.14
CA LEU A 187 -3.82 6.79 -13.12
C LEU A 187 -3.20 6.09 -14.32
N SER A 188 -2.60 4.93 -14.13
CA SER A 188 -2.10 4.07 -15.20
C SER A 188 -2.55 2.63 -15.04
N TRP A 189 -2.63 1.92 -16.16
CA TRP A 189 -3.07 0.53 -16.23
C TRP A 189 -2.41 -0.21 -17.38
N THR A 190 -2.63 -1.51 -17.46
CA THR A 190 -2.25 -2.34 -18.60
C THR A 190 -3.50 -2.95 -19.24
N SER A 191 -3.53 -2.98 -20.57
CA SER A 191 -4.59 -3.60 -21.37
C SER A 191 -4.07 -3.89 -22.78
N ALA A 192 -4.73 -4.82 -23.48
CA ALA A 192 -4.53 -5.04 -24.92
C ALA A 192 -5.41 -4.11 -25.78
N ASP A 193 -6.42 -3.48 -25.17
CA ASP A 193 -7.34 -2.55 -25.83
C ASP A 193 -6.81 -1.12 -25.81
N THR A 194 -7.43 -0.22 -26.59
CA THR A 194 -6.95 1.13 -26.83
C THR A 194 -7.95 2.23 -26.51
N LEU A 195 -9.11 1.89 -25.96
CA LEU A 195 -10.13 2.88 -25.61
C LEU A 195 -10.71 2.56 -24.23
N PHE A 196 -10.73 3.55 -23.35
CA PHE A 196 -11.15 3.39 -21.98
C PHE A 196 -12.06 4.53 -21.54
N THR A 197 -12.86 4.29 -20.51
CA THR A 197 -13.58 5.31 -19.74
C THR A 197 -13.01 5.31 -18.34
N VAL A 198 -12.63 6.48 -17.86
CA VAL A 198 -12.19 6.70 -16.47
C VAL A 198 -13.20 7.61 -15.79
N ASP A 199 -13.80 7.14 -14.72
CA ASP A 199 -14.67 7.91 -13.86
C ASP A 199 -13.92 8.27 -12.57
N TYR A 200 -14.03 9.53 -12.14
CA TYR A 200 -13.40 9.97 -10.90
C TYR A 200 -14.24 11.01 -10.17
N GLY A 201 -14.06 11.07 -8.86
CA GLY A 201 -14.77 12.00 -7.99
C GLY A 201 -14.15 12.07 -6.61
N ILE A 202 -14.67 12.95 -5.76
CA ILE A 202 -14.28 13.00 -4.34
C ILE A 202 -14.80 11.73 -3.66
N ALA A 203 -13.92 11.01 -2.97
CA ALA A 203 -14.21 9.74 -2.34
C ALA A 203 -15.39 9.84 -1.36
N GLY A 204 -16.32 8.90 -1.46
CA GLY A 204 -17.52 8.86 -0.63
C GLY A 204 -18.56 9.96 -0.92
N SER A 205 -18.36 10.75 -1.98
CA SER A 205 -19.32 11.77 -2.40
C SER A 205 -20.52 11.12 -3.11
N SER A 206 -21.72 11.65 -2.88
CA SER A 206 -22.91 11.28 -3.64
C SER A 206 -23.01 11.97 -5.00
N ASN A 207 -22.04 12.75 -5.39
CA ASN A 207 -22.01 13.45 -6.68
C ASN A 207 -21.72 12.45 -7.81
N VAL A 208 -22.30 12.72 -8.98
CA VAL A 208 -22.02 11.94 -10.19
C VAL A 208 -20.52 12.07 -10.52
N PRO A 209 -19.80 10.96 -10.73
CA PRO A 209 -18.40 11.01 -11.14
C PRO A 209 -18.22 11.79 -12.45
N THR A 210 -17.06 12.42 -12.59
CA THR A 210 -16.64 13.00 -13.87
C THR A 210 -16.05 11.90 -14.74
N SER A 211 -16.58 11.75 -15.96
CA SER A 211 -16.14 10.72 -16.92
C SER A 211 -15.20 11.31 -17.97
N VAL A 212 -14.11 10.61 -18.24
CA VAL A 212 -13.13 10.96 -19.30
C VAL A 212 -12.88 9.74 -20.19
N SER A 213 -12.99 9.94 -21.51
CA SER A 213 -12.59 8.92 -22.50
C SER A 213 -11.11 9.04 -22.81
N VAL A 214 -10.39 7.91 -22.78
CA VAL A 214 -8.93 7.85 -22.89
C VAL A 214 -8.54 6.82 -23.94
N ALA A 215 -7.60 7.19 -24.83
CA ALA A 215 -7.05 6.30 -25.86
C ALA A 215 -5.64 5.76 -25.53
N ASP A 216 -5.13 6.08 -24.38
CA ASP A 216 -3.84 5.61 -23.83
C ASP A 216 -4.06 4.72 -22.62
N THR A 217 -3.01 4.07 -22.14
CA THR A 217 -3.02 3.26 -20.92
C THR A 217 -2.70 4.06 -19.65
N PHE A 218 -2.86 5.37 -19.72
CA PHE A 218 -2.79 6.28 -18.57
C PHE A 218 -3.63 7.53 -18.82
N VAL A 219 -4.00 8.21 -17.75
CA VAL A 219 -4.64 9.53 -17.79
C VAL A 219 -4.11 10.39 -16.65
N THR A 220 -3.87 11.68 -16.96
CA THR A 220 -3.63 12.70 -15.93
C THR A 220 -4.86 13.60 -15.85
N VAL A 221 -5.51 13.57 -14.71
CA VAL A 221 -6.62 14.44 -14.37
C VAL A 221 -6.06 15.68 -13.66
N SER A 222 -6.53 16.86 -14.03
CA SER A 222 -6.08 18.15 -13.47
C SER A 222 -7.26 18.96 -12.92
N GLY A 223 -6.96 20.00 -12.13
CA GLY A 223 -7.96 20.86 -11.51
C GLY A 223 -8.61 20.21 -10.28
N LEU A 224 -7.93 19.24 -9.67
CA LEU A 224 -8.34 18.64 -8.42
C LEU A 224 -8.13 19.62 -7.25
N SER A 225 -8.92 19.50 -6.21
CA SER A 225 -8.73 20.24 -4.96
C SER A 225 -7.54 19.65 -4.19
N PRO A 226 -6.66 20.47 -3.64
CA PRO A 226 -5.59 20.01 -2.77
C PRO A 226 -6.11 19.32 -1.50
N ASN A 227 -5.26 18.48 -0.89
CA ASN A 227 -5.55 17.77 0.36
C ASN A 227 -6.88 17.01 0.37
N THR A 228 -7.31 16.51 -0.79
CA THR A 228 -8.62 15.89 -1.00
C THR A 228 -8.45 14.47 -1.49
N THR A 229 -9.18 13.53 -0.90
CA THR A 229 -9.17 12.13 -1.34
C THR A 229 -10.12 11.96 -2.52
N TYR A 230 -9.60 11.44 -3.62
CA TYR A 230 -10.34 11.09 -4.82
C TYR A 230 -10.40 9.58 -5.00
N GLU A 231 -11.48 9.13 -5.60
CA GLU A 231 -11.67 7.74 -6.04
C GLU A 231 -11.74 7.69 -7.57
N PHE A 232 -11.16 6.66 -8.14
CA PHE A 232 -11.07 6.43 -9.58
C PHE A 232 -11.61 5.05 -9.91
N PHE A 233 -12.37 5.00 -11.01
CA PHE A 233 -12.88 3.77 -11.61
C PHE A 233 -12.47 3.75 -13.07
N ILE A 234 -12.24 2.56 -13.63
CA ILE A 234 -11.85 2.42 -15.03
C ILE A 234 -12.55 1.22 -15.65
N GLU A 235 -12.94 1.35 -16.92
CA GLU A 235 -13.46 0.29 -17.77
C GLU A 235 -12.90 0.39 -19.18
N THR A 236 -12.80 -0.73 -19.86
CA THR A 236 -12.48 -0.78 -21.29
C THR A 236 -13.74 -0.50 -22.11
N ASN A 237 -13.61 0.32 -23.14
CA ASN A 237 -14.69 0.63 -24.08
C ASN A 237 -14.50 -0.18 -25.38
N CYS A 238 -15.20 -1.30 -25.51
CA CYS A 238 -15.20 -2.17 -26.69
C CYS A 238 -16.37 -1.91 -27.63
N SER A 239 -17.05 -0.77 -27.50
CA SER A 239 -18.26 -0.45 -28.31
C SER A 239 -17.99 -0.45 -29.80
N ALA A 240 -16.77 -0.06 -30.23
CA ALA A 240 -16.36 -0.09 -31.63
C ALA A 240 -16.33 -1.51 -32.22
N ALA A 241 -16.08 -2.53 -31.38
CA ALA A 241 -16.13 -3.94 -31.76
C ALA A 241 -17.52 -4.57 -31.53
N GLY A 242 -18.49 -3.80 -31.05
CA GLY A 242 -19.85 -4.28 -30.75
C GLY A 242 -19.99 -5.00 -29.40
N ASN A 243 -18.96 -4.98 -28.56
CA ASN A 243 -18.91 -5.72 -27.30
C ASN A 243 -19.27 -4.86 -26.06
N GLY A 244 -19.62 -3.58 -26.24
CA GLY A 244 -20.01 -2.68 -25.15
C GLY A 244 -18.83 -2.27 -24.28
N TYR A 245 -19.00 -2.39 -22.96
CA TYR A 245 -17.99 -2.04 -21.97
C TYR A 245 -17.59 -3.25 -21.15
N SER A 246 -16.38 -3.23 -20.61
CA SER A 246 -15.92 -4.24 -19.65
C SER A 246 -16.61 -4.08 -18.30
N GLN A 247 -16.30 -4.97 -17.39
CA GLN A 247 -16.57 -4.70 -15.98
C GLN A 247 -15.73 -3.51 -15.53
N THR A 248 -16.34 -2.59 -14.77
CA THR A 248 -15.65 -1.46 -14.12
C THR A 248 -14.77 -1.97 -12.98
N VAL A 249 -13.54 -1.52 -12.91
CA VAL A 249 -12.60 -1.83 -11.82
C VAL A 249 -12.28 -0.58 -11.00
N GLY A 250 -12.05 -0.76 -9.71
CA GLY A 250 -11.90 0.29 -8.70
C GLY A 250 -12.85 0.04 -7.51
N PRO A 251 -12.99 0.98 -6.54
CA PRO A 251 -12.32 2.29 -6.52
C PRO A 251 -10.82 2.20 -6.20
N TYR A 252 -10.03 2.97 -6.93
CA TYR A 252 -8.64 3.25 -6.59
C TYR A 252 -8.57 4.63 -5.95
N MET A 253 -8.02 4.72 -4.74
CA MET A 253 -8.04 5.96 -3.97
C MET A 253 -6.67 6.61 -3.94
N VAL A 254 -6.64 7.95 -4.05
CA VAL A 254 -5.45 8.77 -3.82
C VAL A 254 -5.85 10.08 -3.15
N LYS A 255 -5.00 10.55 -2.24
CA LYS A 255 -5.14 11.87 -1.65
C LYS A 255 -4.19 12.83 -2.38
N THR A 256 -4.71 13.94 -2.89
CA THR A 256 -3.89 15.01 -3.45
C THR A 256 -3.01 15.62 -2.37
N LEU A 257 -1.82 16.05 -2.77
CA LEU A 257 -0.91 16.75 -1.87
C LEU A 257 -1.49 18.11 -1.46
N CYS A 258 -0.90 18.69 -0.44
CA CYS A 258 -1.20 20.06 -0.07
C CYS A 258 -0.53 21.04 -1.02
N THR A 259 -1.15 22.18 -1.29
CA THR A 259 -0.51 23.25 -2.05
C THR A 259 0.64 23.83 -1.24
N ALA A 260 1.76 24.10 -1.91
CA ALA A 260 2.87 24.81 -1.29
C ALA A 260 2.44 26.20 -0.79
N LEU A 261 2.85 26.56 0.43
CA LEU A 261 2.47 27.79 1.10
C LEU A 261 3.44 28.93 0.77
N SER A 262 2.88 30.10 0.49
CA SER A 262 3.68 31.34 0.40
C SER A 262 3.75 32.01 1.75
N THR A 263 4.94 32.55 2.10
CA THR A 263 5.11 33.34 3.32
C THR A 263 4.37 34.68 3.26
N PRO A 264 3.78 35.19 4.37
CA PRO A 264 3.85 34.63 5.72
C PRO A 264 2.93 33.41 5.92
N VAL A 265 3.40 32.40 6.65
CA VAL A 265 2.63 31.24 7.10
C VAL A 265 2.47 31.33 8.62
N TYR A 266 1.30 31.03 9.12
CA TYR A 266 1.03 30.90 10.55
C TYR A 266 0.27 29.61 10.83
N GLU A 267 0.72 28.87 11.87
CA GLU A 267 0.05 27.67 12.35
C GLU A 267 -0.01 27.69 13.88
N GLY A 268 -1.22 27.72 14.42
CA GLY A 268 -1.49 27.76 15.85
C GLY A 268 -2.30 26.56 16.35
N PHE A 269 -2.60 25.58 15.48
CA PHE A 269 -3.31 24.32 15.77
C PHE A 269 -4.77 24.47 16.26
N ASP A 270 -5.31 25.67 16.41
CA ASP A 270 -6.63 25.92 16.99
C ASP A 270 -7.82 25.52 16.10
N ASN A 271 -7.57 25.40 14.80
CA ASN A 271 -8.64 25.13 13.81
C ASN A 271 -8.87 23.65 13.57
N ASP A 272 -8.10 22.78 14.19
CA ASP A 272 -8.11 21.35 13.94
C ASP A 272 -8.64 20.58 15.16
N SER A 273 -9.11 19.37 14.92
CA SER A 273 -9.56 18.48 15.98
C SER A 273 -8.38 17.89 16.75
N THR A 274 -8.56 17.72 18.05
CA THR A 274 -7.57 17.02 18.87
C THR A 274 -7.39 15.57 18.46
N GLY A 275 -6.17 15.07 18.59
CA GLY A 275 -5.79 13.71 18.33
C GLY A 275 -5.68 12.86 19.59
N GLY A 276 -4.77 11.89 19.57
CA GLY A 276 -4.45 11.01 20.69
C GLY A 276 -3.58 9.83 20.25
N LEU A 277 -3.21 8.98 21.19
CA LEU A 277 -2.33 7.82 20.93
C LEU A 277 -2.83 6.87 19.83
N SER A 278 -4.14 6.75 19.67
CA SER A 278 -4.77 5.90 18.65
C SER A 278 -5.14 6.65 17.36
N ASN A 279 -4.99 7.95 17.35
CA ASN A 279 -5.32 8.83 16.23
C ASN A 279 -4.30 9.97 16.19
N GLN A 280 -3.07 9.62 15.86
CA GLN A 280 -2.00 10.60 15.68
C GLN A 280 -2.35 11.51 14.51
N ASN A 281 -2.31 12.81 14.74
CA ASN A 281 -2.66 13.79 13.72
C ASN A 281 -1.77 15.03 13.80
N ALA A 282 -1.68 15.69 12.68
CA ALA A 282 -1.22 17.06 12.58
C ALA A 282 -2.34 17.89 11.94
N THR A 283 -2.17 19.19 11.83
CA THR A 283 -3.16 20.03 11.16
C THR A 283 -3.27 19.66 9.68
N SER A 284 -4.29 20.19 9.05
CA SER A 284 -4.46 20.05 7.61
C SER A 284 -3.20 20.54 6.88
N CYS A 285 -2.53 19.64 6.18
CA CYS A 285 -1.29 19.88 5.44
C CYS A 285 0.02 19.88 6.24
N TRP A 286 -0.02 19.76 7.54
CA TRP A 286 1.16 19.35 8.31
C TRP A 286 1.15 17.83 8.48
N TYR A 287 2.32 17.22 8.71
CA TYR A 287 2.47 15.77 8.73
C TYR A 287 3.20 15.34 10.00
N TYR A 288 2.69 14.30 10.64
CA TYR A 288 3.47 13.53 11.59
C TYR A 288 4.24 12.46 10.82
N LEU A 289 5.54 12.42 11.00
CA LEU A 289 6.42 11.38 10.45
C LEU A 289 7.26 10.77 11.57
N GLU A 290 7.55 9.48 11.42
CA GLU A 290 8.43 8.74 12.33
C GLU A 290 9.41 7.86 11.55
N GLU A 291 10.57 7.57 12.12
CA GLU A 291 11.46 6.54 11.60
C GLU A 291 10.86 5.16 11.88
N GLN A 292 11.26 4.17 11.08
CA GLN A 292 10.75 2.81 11.23
C GLN A 292 11.26 2.17 12.53
N GLY A 293 10.37 1.95 13.47
CA GLY A 293 10.67 1.37 14.78
C GLY A 293 10.60 2.36 15.92
N ALA A 294 10.36 3.64 15.62
CA ALA A 294 10.16 4.67 16.63
C ALA A 294 9.02 4.29 17.59
N ALA A 295 9.20 4.64 18.85
CA ALA A 295 8.22 4.38 19.91
C ALA A 295 7.55 5.67 20.40
N GLY A 296 7.62 6.72 19.59
CA GLY A 296 7.03 8.03 19.87
C GLY A 296 5.64 8.21 19.26
N TYR A 297 5.14 9.42 19.37
CA TYR A 297 3.90 9.85 18.74
C TYR A 297 3.78 11.38 18.69
N GLY A 298 2.93 11.88 17.80
CA GLY A 298 2.61 13.29 17.70
C GLY A 298 1.14 13.52 17.41
N TYR A 299 0.52 14.48 18.09
CA TYR A 299 -0.88 14.86 17.85
C TYR A 299 -1.20 16.26 18.39
N ILE A 300 -2.32 16.83 17.95
CA ILE A 300 -2.87 18.06 18.47
C ILE A 300 -3.61 17.77 19.78
N ASP A 301 -3.31 18.52 20.86
CA ASP A 301 -3.89 18.36 22.18
C ASP A 301 -4.53 19.69 22.65
N ASP A 302 -5.52 19.59 23.53
CA ASP A 302 -6.32 20.72 24.06
C ASP A 302 -6.01 21.05 25.51
N ALA A 303 -4.75 20.98 25.92
CA ALA A 303 -4.31 21.34 27.27
C ALA A 303 -4.75 20.39 28.42
N THR A 304 -5.03 19.11 28.13
CA THR A 304 -5.31 18.13 29.18
C THR A 304 -4.03 17.63 29.88
N CYS A 305 -2.86 17.85 29.31
CA CYS A 305 -1.55 17.49 29.85
C CYS A 305 -0.82 18.72 30.41
N SER A 306 -0.59 18.85 31.66
CA SER A 306 0.43 19.64 32.41
C SER A 306 0.82 21.07 31.95
N VAL A 307 0.62 21.44 30.67
CA VAL A 307 0.92 22.74 30.10
C VAL A 307 -0.34 23.31 29.46
N SER A 308 -0.67 24.56 29.80
CA SER A 308 -1.78 25.26 29.13
C SER A 308 -1.31 25.81 27.79
N ALA A 309 -2.18 25.85 26.79
CA ALA A 309 -1.90 26.52 25.53
C ALA A 309 -1.42 27.95 25.78
N ARG A 310 -0.47 28.42 24.97
CA ARG A 310 0.04 29.80 25.04
C ARG A 310 -0.97 30.78 24.44
N SER A 311 -1.52 30.42 23.32
CA SER A 311 -2.60 31.15 22.63
C SER A 311 -3.69 30.17 22.25
N GLY A 312 -4.92 30.64 22.04
CA GLY A 312 -6.01 29.77 21.65
C GLY A 312 -6.33 28.66 22.66
N THR A 313 -6.54 27.43 22.14
CA THR A 313 -6.94 26.25 22.93
C THR A 313 -6.04 25.05 22.73
N ASN A 314 -5.33 24.97 21.62
CA ASN A 314 -4.62 23.78 21.19
C ASN A 314 -3.12 24.02 21.01
N TYR A 315 -2.34 22.97 21.09
CA TYR A 315 -0.92 22.94 20.75
C TYR A 315 -0.58 21.59 20.09
N TYR A 316 0.58 21.49 19.47
CA TYR A 316 1.09 20.21 18.99
C TYR A 316 1.95 19.55 20.07
N TYR A 317 1.61 18.29 20.40
CA TYR A 317 2.36 17.47 21.35
C TYR A 317 3.23 16.48 20.59
N LEU A 318 4.54 16.54 20.81
CA LEU A 318 5.52 15.66 20.21
C LEU A 318 6.24 14.88 21.31
N TYR A 319 6.19 13.56 21.25
CA TYR A 319 6.71 12.67 22.28
C TYR A 319 7.59 11.58 21.68
N ASN A 320 8.77 11.40 22.29
CA ASN A 320 9.68 10.28 22.03
C ASN A 320 9.83 9.41 23.29
N SER A 321 9.88 8.08 23.13
CA SER A 321 9.88 7.11 24.22
C SER A 321 11.17 6.27 24.27
N PHE A 322 12.26 6.82 24.79
CA PHE A 322 13.50 6.09 25.11
C PHE A 322 14.22 5.43 23.92
N ASP A 323 13.99 5.87 22.70
CA ASP A 323 14.73 5.40 21.55
C ASP A 323 15.51 6.55 20.86
N ALA A 324 16.38 6.17 19.93
CA ALA A 324 17.20 7.10 19.16
C ALA A 324 16.56 7.47 17.82
N ASP A 325 15.37 6.93 17.56
CA ASP A 325 14.65 7.16 16.32
C ASP A 325 13.94 8.52 16.36
N TYR A 326 13.69 9.09 15.19
CA TYR A 326 13.14 10.43 15.07
C TYR A 326 11.63 10.41 14.91
N GLU A 327 10.96 11.31 15.64
CA GLU A 327 9.60 11.72 15.40
C GLU A 327 9.59 13.20 14.99
N ALA A 328 8.81 13.54 14.00
CA ALA A 328 8.81 14.88 13.43
C ALA A 328 7.41 15.41 13.13
N LEU A 329 7.23 16.69 13.40
CA LEU A 329 6.21 17.53 12.80
C LEU A 329 6.81 18.18 11.55
N VAL A 330 6.23 17.86 10.37
CA VAL A 330 6.72 18.33 9.07
C VAL A 330 5.73 19.30 8.45
N SER A 331 6.21 20.43 7.98
CA SER A 331 5.41 21.48 7.35
C SER A 331 4.91 21.06 5.96
N PRO A 332 3.86 21.70 5.42
CA PRO A 332 3.65 21.76 3.96
C PRO A 332 4.90 22.31 3.26
N ALA A 333 4.98 22.11 1.93
CA ALA A 333 6.02 22.77 1.15
C ALA A 333 5.95 24.30 1.31
N ILE A 334 7.08 24.95 1.51
CA ILE A 334 7.20 26.39 1.70
C ILE A 334 7.86 27.01 0.48
N ILE A 335 7.12 27.81 -0.26
CA ILE A 335 7.63 28.48 -1.46
C ILE A 335 8.85 29.35 -1.13
N GLY A 336 9.97 29.04 -1.78
CA GLY A 336 11.23 29.76 -1.63
C GLY A 336 12.02 29.40 -0.37
N LEU A 337 11.71 28.28 0.30
CA LEU A 337 12.59 27.75 1.36
C LEU A 337 13.98 27.48 0.80
N ASP A 338 14.04 26.87 -0.39
CA ASP A 338 15.23 26.58 -1.16
C ASP A 338 16.10 27.82 -1.53
N SER A 339 15.56 29.02 -1.39
CA SER A 339 16.31 30.26 -1.63
C SER A 339 17.21 30.70 -0.49
N GLY A 340 17.11 30.06 0.68
CA GLY A 340 17.90 30.45 1.86
C GLY A 340 17.53 31.83 2.43
N THR A 341 16.28 32.26 2.27
CA THR A 341 15.81 33.59 2.66
C THR A 341 14.63 33.55 3.63
N LYS A 342 14.43 32.43 4.31
CA LYS A 342 13.32 32.24 5.23
C LYS A 342 13.78 32.20 6.68
N GLN A 343 12.84 32.54 7.57
CA GLN A 343 12.95 32.29 9.00
C GLN A 343 11.68 31.63 9.52
N MET A 344 11.83 30.83 10.56
CA MET A 344 10.74 30.27 11.34
C MET A 344 10.85 30.77 12.78
N GLU A 345 9.77 31.31 13.30
CA GLU A 345 9.58 31.56 14.71
C GLU A 345 8.53 30.60 15.26
N PHE A 346 8.77 30.04 16.41
CA PHE A 346 7.81 29.16 17.07
C PHE A 346 7.99 29.23 18.58
N TYR A 347 6.99 28.76 19.30
CA TYR A 347 7.06 28.60 20.74
C TYR A 347 7.11 27.13 21.09
N ALA A 348 7.95 26.79 22.07
CA ALA A 348 7.98 25.46 22.63
C ALA A 348 8.04 25.48 24.16
N ALA A 349 7.40 24.49 24.77
CA ALA A 349 7.43 24.26 26.21
C ALA A 349 7.73 22.78 26.48
N ASN A 350 8.30 22.51 27.67
CA ASN A 350 8.63 21.16 28.10
C ASN A 350 8.13 20.94 29.52
N THR A 351 7.68 19.73 29.84
CA THR A 351 7.23 19.41 31.20
C THR A 351 8.38 19.21 32.16
N SER A 352 8.08 19.35 33.44
CA SER A 352 9.10 19.14 34.51
C SER A 352 9.51 17.67 34.68
N TRP A 353 8.77 16.74 34.11
CA TRP A 353 9.05 15.29 34.17
C TRP A 353 9.75 14.75 32.92
N SER A 354 9.82 15.53 31.87
CA SER A 354 10.58 15.16 30.67
C SER A 354 12.09 15.24 30.95
N GLY A 355 12.82 14.21 30.56
CA GLY A 355 14.26 14.17 30.69
C GLY A 355 14.98 14.80 29.49
N GLY A 356 14.41 14.71 28.33
CA GLY A 356 14.92 15.29 27.07
C GLY A 356 14.24 16.62 26.77
N ASN A 357 15.01 17.59 26.29
CA ASN A 357 14.53 18.93 25.99
C ASN A 357 15.12 19.52 24.70
N ALA A 358 15.79 18.70 23.91
CA ALA A 358 16.30 19.11 22.62
C ALA A 358 15.23 18.90 21.53
N LEU A 359 15.05 19.91 20.69
CA LEU A 359 14.38 19.80 19.40
C LEU A 359 15.43 20.02 18.30
N TYR A 360 15.49 19.09 17.37
CA TYR A 360 16.28 19.26 16.16
C TYR A 360 15.42 19.93 15.10
N ILE A 361 15.97 20.92 14.44
CA ILE A 361 15.32 21.62 13.34
C ILE A 361 16.04 21.25 12.06
N GLY A 362 15.28 20.81 11.08
CA GLY A 362 15.84 20.37 9.81
C GLY A 362 14.89 20.60 8.64
N THR A 363 15.26 20.05 7.51
CA THR A 363 14.47 20.04 6.28
C THR A 363 14.33 18.64 5.72
N VAL A 364 13.29 18.41 4.94
CA VAL A 364 13.05 17.16 4.21
C VAL A 364 12.55 17.46 2.80
N SER A 365 12.88 16.57 1.86
CA SER A 365 12.47 16.69 0.46
C SER A 365 11.09 16.12 0.14
N ASN A 366 10.45 15.47 1.11
CA ASN A 366 9.10 14.90 0.94
C ASN A 366 8.42 14.66 2.29
N THR A 367 7.12 14.39 2.26
CA THR A 367 6.26 14.18 3.44
C THR A 367 5.88 12.71 3.65
N SER A 368 6.61 11.77 3.09
CA SER A 368 6.32 10.33 3.20
C SER A 368 7.32 9.56 4.08
N SER A 369 8.50 10.13 4.34
CA SER A 369 9.51 9.51 5.22
C SER A 369 10.55 10.54 5.67
N LEU A 370 11.24 10.24 6.78
CA LEU A 370 12.36 11.02 7.28
C LEU A 370 13.72 10.64 6.66
N SER A 371 13.75 9.79 5.65
CA SER A 371 15.00 9.31 5.03
C SER A 371 15.85 10.41 4.36
N SER A 372 15.25 11.59 4.08
CA SER A 372 15.93 12.78 3.55
C SER A 372 16.13 13.87 4.61
N LEU A 373 15.92 13.57 5.89
CA LEU A 373 16.04 14.55 6.96
C LEU A 373 17.49 15.09 7.03
N ASP A 374 17.59 16.41 6.92
CA ASP A 374 18.83 17.17 7.07
C ASP A 374 18.70 18.09 8.28
N ILE A 375 19.35 17.73 9.38
CA ILE A 375 19.31 18.50 10.64
C ILE A 375 20.29 19.66 10.54
N MET A 376 19.79 20.88 10.68
CA MET A 376 20.55 22.12 10.55
C MET A 376 20.78 22.86 11.89
N ASP A 377 19.90 22.68 12.85
CA ASP A 377 20.00 23.39 14.16
C ASP A 377 19.44 22.54 15.30
N THR A 378 19.80 22.89 16.52
CA THR A 378 19.29 22.26 17.74
C THR A 378 18.94 23.33 18.76
N VAL A 379 17.68 23.32 19.18
CA VAL A 379 17.20 24.19 20.24
C VAL A 379 16.95 23.42 21.53
N PHE A 380 17.25 24.03 22.68
CA PHE A 380 17.01 23.43 23.98
C PHE A 380 15.83 24.10 24.65
N VAL A 381 14.77 23.35 24.91
CA VAL A 381 13.54 23.83 25.55
C VAL A 381 13.70 23.69 27.06
N PRO A 382 13.71 24.79 27.84
CA PRO A 382 13.87 24.69 29.28
C PRO A 382 12.73 23.94 29.96
N ASN A 383 13.08 23.10 30.96
CA ASN A 383 12.08 22.39 31.77
C ASN A 383 11.27 23.41 32.61
N GLY A 384 10.01 23.05 32.89
CA GLY A 384 9.18 23.80 33.83
C GLY A 384 7.86 24.31 33.27
N GLY A 385 7.46 23.89 32.08
CA GLY A 385 6.15 24.19 31.51
C GLY A 385 5.96 25.61 31.00
N ASN A 386 7.02 26.40 30.91
CA ASN A 386 6.96 27.76 30.38
C ASN A 386 7.24 27.76 28.87
N TRP A 387 6.45 28.53 28.14
CA TRP A 387 6.66 28.74 26.71
C TRP A 387 7.89 29.63 26.46
N ASN A 388 8.74 29.17 25.56
CA ASN A 388 9.95 29.88 25.12
C ASN A 388 9.88 30.08 23.62
N GLN A 389 10.23 31.26 23.15
CA GLN A 389 10.27 31.59 21.73
C GLN A 389 11.65 31.21 21.15
N PHE A 390 11.61 30.61 19.97
CA PHE A 390 12.78 30.26 19.16
C PHE A 390 12.66 30.89 17.78
N THR A 391 13.79 31.31 17.22
CA THR A 391 13.90 31.83 15.85
C THR A 391 15.00 31.09 15.12
N ILE A 392 14.66 30.49 14.01
CA ILE A 392 15.55 29.70 13.14
C ILE A 392 15.65 30.39 11.79
N TYR A 393 16.87 30.54 11.30
CA TYR A 393 17.13 31.13 9.99
C TYR A 393 17.55 30.05 9.01
N PHE A 394 16.82 29.95 7.88
CA PHE A 394 17.15 29.06 6.79
C PHE A 394 17.98 29.84 5.77
N ASP A 395 19.29 29.81 5.94
CA ASP A 395 20.24 30.47 5.05
C ASP A 395 21.40 29.54 4.67
N ALA A 396 22.13 29.88 3.62
CA ALA A 396 23.21 29.06 3.09
C ALA A 396 24.37 28.81 4.10
N SER A 397 24.46 29.59 5.19
CA SER A 397 25.50 29.44 6.21
C SER A 397 25.15 28.36 7.24
N THR A 398 23.90 27.97 7.36
CA THR A 398 23.43 26.93 8.30
C THR A 398 23.67 25.50 7.79
N GLY A 399 24.01 25.37 6.50
CA GLY A 399 24.42 24.08 5.92
C GLY A 399 23.28 23.13 5.56
N TYR A 400 22.00 23.58 5.61
CA TYR A 400 20.88 22.74 5.20
C TYR A 400 20.85 22.50 3.68
N ASN A 401 20.16 21.42 3.28
CA ASN A 401 19.99 21.08 1.88
C ASN A 401 19.00 22.06 1.18
N MET A 402 19.55 23.01 0.43
CA MET A 402 18.77 24.04 -0.28
C MET A 402 17.89 23.49 -1.42
N THR A 403 17.73 22.17 -1.56
CA THR A 403 16.75 21.56 -2.49
C THR A 403 15.46 21.13 -1.78
N ASP A 404 15.44 21.17 -0.45
CA ASP A 404 14.28 20.79 0.35
C ASP A 404 13.29 21.94 0.46
N ASP A 405 12.02 21.63 0.49
CA ASP A 405 10.92 22.59 0.57
C ASP A 405 10.01 22.42 1.80
N HIS A 406 10.30 21.44 2.65
CA HIS A 406 9.57 21.19 3.89
C HIS A 406 10.48 21.40 5.12
N ILE A 407 9.95 22.02 6.16
CA ILE A 407 10.61 22.17 7.47
C ILE A 407 10.19 21.02 8.36
N ALA A 408 11.15 20.45 9.10
CA ALA A 408 10.93 19.41 10.10
C ALA A 408 11.30 19.90 11.49
N ILE A 409 10.40 19.80 12.46
CA ILE A 409 10.65 19.96 13.89
C ILE A 409 10.67 18.57 14.50
N VAL A 410 11.82 18.13 15.01
CA VAL A 410 12.11 16.74 15.31
C VAL A 410 12.42 16.56 16.78
N SER A 411 11.84 15.55 17.40
CA SER A 411 12.15 15.11 18.75
C SER A 411 12.89 13.78 18.71
N SER A 412 14.05 13.71 19.34
CA SER A 412 14.78 12.47 19.58
C SER A 412 15.67 12.62 20.82
N ASP A 413 15.67 11.63 21.69
CA ASP A 413 16.63 11.51 22.79
C ASP A 413 16.84 10.03 23.12
N SER A 414 18.02 9.52 22.82
CA SER A 414 18.40 8.11 23.01
C SER A 414 18.49 7.67 24.48
N THR A 415 18.39 8.56 25.44
CA THR A 415 18.65 8.26 26.85
C THR A 415 17.47 8.44 27.79
N THR A 416 16.52 9.31 27.43
CA THR A 416 15.35 9.66 28.23
C THR A 416 14.17 9.93 27.33
N TYR A 417 12.94 9.83 27.85
CA TYR A 417 11.79 10.29 27.09
C TYR A 417 11.76 11.82 26.98
N SER A 418 11.32 12.28 25.83
CA SER A 418 11.13 13.68 25.51
C SER A 418 9.64 13.95 25.30
N ALA A 419 9.16 15.07 25.84
CA ALA A 419 7.77 15.52 25.71
C ALA A 419 7.76 17.02 25.50
N VAL A 420 7.63 17.45 24.27
CA VAL A 420 7.68 18.85 23.89
C VAL A 420 6.35 19.29 23.28
N PHE A 421 5.90 20.47 23.69
CA PHE A 421 4.73 21.15 23.18
C PHE A 421 5.19 22.26 22.23
N ILE A 422 4.54 22.38 21.09
CA ILE A 422 4.89 23.32 20.02
C ILE A 422 3.64 24.12 19.67
N GLU A 423 3.80 25.45 19.54
CA GLU A 423 2.68 26.34 19.24
C GLU A 423 3.13 27.58 18.48
N ASP A 424 2.21 28.26 17.82
CA ASP A 424 2.41 29.56 17.16
C ASP A 424 3.61 29.56 16.18
N ILE A 425 3.65 28.60 15.29
CA ILE A 425 4.67 28.54 14.24
C ILE A 425 4.38 29.63 13.20
N THR A 426 5.36 30.51 13.00
CA THR A 426 5.30 31.57 11.99
C THR A 426 6.50 31.45 11.05
N ILE A 427 6.26 31.34 9.73
CA ILE A 427 7.32 31.29 8.73
C ILE A 427 7.22 32.57 7.89
N THR A 428 8.31 33.32 7.83
CA THR A 428 8.39 34.59 7.11
C THR A 428 9.68 34.68 6.28
N ASN A 429 9.82 35.75 5.53
CA ASN A 429 11.12 36.09 4.97
C ASN A 429 12.06 36.53 6.10
N ALA A 430 13.29 36.02 6.07
CA ALA A 430 14.33 36.49 6.98
C ALA A 430 14.66 37.98 6.73
N PRO A 431 15.08 38.74 7.75
CA PRO A 431 15.53 40.08 7.54
C PRO A 431 16.80 40.12 6.70
N ASP A 432 16.99 41.19 5.91
CA ASP A 432 18.18 41.37 5.06
C ASP A 432 19.49 41.38 5.85
N CYS A 433 19.40 41.63 7.13
CA CYS A 433 20.54 41.67 8.06
C CYS A 433 20.25 40.75 9.26
N LEU A 434 20.83 39.56 9.23
CA LEU A 434 20.67 38.60 10.33
C LEU A 434 21.42 39.08 11.58
N PRO A 435 20.89 38.81 12.79
CA PRO A 435 21.60 39.09 14.03
C PRO A 435 22.90 38.27 14.09
N PRO A 436 23.94 38.77 14.75
CA PRO A 436 25.18 38.02 14.96
C PRO A 436 24.90 36.77 15.80
N SER A 437 25.47 35.63 15.40
CA SER A 437 25.38 34.35 16.10
C SER A 437 26.69 33.99 16.81
N ALA A 438 26.64 32.89 17.59
CA ALA A 438 27.82 32.38 18.34
C ALA A 438 28.54 33.49 19.17
N ILE A 439 27.75 34.31 19.84
CA ILE A 439 28.31 35.38 20.67
C ILE A 439 29.00 34.77 21.90
N SER A 440 30.28 35.08 22.07
CA SER A 440 31.05 34.64 23.22
C SER A 440 31.82 35.81 23.85
N VAL A 441 31.91 35.78 25.16
CA VAL A 441 32.72 36.73 25.90
C VAL A 441 34.09 36.10 26.17
N GLY A 442 35.11 36.67 25.59
CA GLY A 442 36.49 36.24 25.79
C GLY A 442 37.10 36.85 27.08
N THR A 443 38.28 37.46 26.97
CA THR A 443 38.96 38.06 28.11
C THR A 443 38.20 39.28 28.63
N VAL A 444 37.89 39.28 29.92
CA VAL A 444 37.29 40.42 30.61
C VAL A 444 38.39 41.08 31.46
N LEU A 445 38.63 42.35 31.22
CA LEU A 445 39.56 43.22 32.02
C LEU A 445 38.73 44.18 32.89
N GLN A 446 39.37 44.96 33.68
CA GLN A 446 38.72 45.88 34.63
C GLN A 446 37.79 46.89 33.90
N ASP A 447 38.15 47.29 32.70
CA ASP A 447 37.51 48.35 31.91
C ASP A 447 37.24 47.96 30.46
N SER A 448 37.43 46.72 30.11
CA SER A 448 37.17 46.21 28.76
C SER A 448 36.82 44.73 28.75
N ALA A 449 36.09 44.30 27.75
CA ALA A 449 35.78 42.87 27.48
C ALA A 449 35.91 42.57 25.98
N GLN A 450 36.44 41.39 25.67
CA GLN A 450 36.48 40.91 24.31
C GLN A 450 35.18 40.16 24.03
N ILE A 451 34.46 40.56 22.97
CA ILE A 451 33.28 39.87 22.47
C ILE A 451 33.61 39.31 21.08
N SER A 452 33.40 38.02 20.90
CA SER A 452 33.51 37.36 19.61
C SER A 452 32.13 36.93 19.17
N TYR A 453 31.85 37.02 17.88
CA TYR A 453 30.60 36.63 17.29
C TYR A 453 30.81 36.18 15.83
N THR A 454 29.84 35.43 15.27
CA THR A 454 29.76 35.10 13.85
C THR A 454 28.68 35.96 13.19
N SER A 455 28.96 36.51 12.02
CA SER A 455 27.96 37.25 11.23
C SER A 455 27.96 36.77 9.79
N SER A 456 26.79 36.77 9.16
CA SER A 456 26.57 36.36 7.79
C SER A 456 26.94 37.39 6.72
N GLY A 457 27.59 38.49 7.07
CA GLY A 457 27.96 39.54 6.14
C GLY A 457 28.92 40.59 6.73
N ILE A 458 29.37 41.55 5.92
CA ILE A 458 30.15 42.69 6.36
C ILE A 458 29.20 43.63 7.10
N GLN A 459 29.31 43.64 8.41
CA GLN A 459 28.51 44.52 9.29
C GLN A 459 29.39 45.57 9.93
N THR A 460 28.96 46.82 9.88
CA THR A 460 29.60 47.89 10.61
C THR A 460 28.79 48.18 11.86
N TYR A 461 29.34 47.82 13.02
CA TYR A 461 28.71 48.12 14.31
C TYR A 461 29.26 49.47 14.83
N LEU A 462 28.36 50.29 15.33
CA LEU A 462 28.67 51.54 15.99
C LEU A 462 28.89 51.34 17.50
#